data_e6e347cb60127c5356cd75908d21a8db
#
_entry.id   e6e347cb60127c5356cd75908d21a8db
#
_cell.length_a   1.000
_cell.length_b   1.000
_cell.length_c   1.000
_cell.angle_alpha   90.00
_cell.angle_beta   90.00
_cell.angle_gamma   90.00
#
_symmetry.space_group_name_H-M   'P 1'
#
loop_
_entity.id
_entity.type
_entity.pdbx_description
1 polymer ?
#
loop_
_entity_poly.entity_id
_entity_poly.type
_entity_poly.pdbx_seq_one_letter_code
_entity_poly.pdbx_strand_id
1 'polypeptide(L)'
;MRKVFFLSLILIIFSNISSAHYFSESYSNWNIVNNKISATFTILKLEATRVLQIDSFQELGKEEKLSEGEVFLEYFKPRISVLNSGNKCSIDTQPTLVAGKKEYHTIEFSYLCDASNSIKIINNVLFDIAQSHVHLSRIKKDNQIFEKALFYNDQTVLLEKLSESEETNFLSSLSNFIYSGIIHILTGLDHLVFLLGLFILVKNFKQLLFVI
;
A
#
# COMPACT_ATOMS: atom_id res chain seq x y z
N MET A 1 -16.46 -42.47 -11.80
CA MET A 1 -17.61 -41.59 -11.53
C MET A 1 -17.73 -41.16 -10.05
N ARG A 2 -17.71 -42.06 -9.06
CA ARG A 2 -17.83 -41.69 -7.61
C ARG A 2 -16.75 -40.74 -7.11
N LYS A 3 -15.48 -40.89 -7.52
CA LYS A 3 -14.36 -40.02 -7.10
C LYS A 3 -14.47 -38.59 -7.66
N VAL A 4 -14.96 -38.47 -8.91
CA VAL A 4 -15.17 -37.15 -9.54
C VAL A 4 -16.34 -36.40 -8.88
N PHE A 5 -17.40 -37.13 -8.51
CA PHE A 5 -18.54 -36.55 -7.81
C PHE A 5 -18.17 -36.06 -6.41
N PHE A 6 -17.34 -36.79 -5.66
CA PHE A 6 -16.83 -36.35 -4.36
C PHE A 6 -15.91 -35.13 -4.47
N LEU A 7 -15.07 -35.07 -5.51
CA LEU A 7 -14.18 -33.95 -5.74
C LEU A 7 -14.96 -32.68 -6.11
N SER A 8 -16.00 -32.79 -6.95
CA SER A 8 -16.85 -31.64 -7.28
C SER A 8 -17.71 -31.17 -6.10
N LEU A 9 -18.14 -32.06 -5.21
CA LEU A 9 -18.87 -31.71 -4.00
C LEU A 9 -17.98 -30.94 -3.02
N ILE A 10 -16.73 -31.35 -2.85
CA ILE A 10 -15.73 -30.64 -2.04
C ILE A 10 -15.47 -29.23 -2.61
N LEU A 11 -15.28 -29.10 -3.93
CA LEU A 11 -15.09 -27.80 -4.59
C LEU A 11 -16.28 -26.85 -4.38
N ILE A 12 -17.51 -27.35 -4.40
CA ILE A 12 -18.72 -26.53 -4.16
C ILE A 12 -18.83 -26.07 -2.71
N ILE A 13 -18.40 -26.88 -1.74
CA ILE A 13 -18.44 -26.54 -0.31
C ILE A 13 -17.41 -25.45 0.01
N PHE A 14 -16.25 -25.44 -0.67
CA PHE A 14 -15.19 -24.46 -0.46
C PHE A 14 -15.34 -23.17 -1.27
N SER A 15 -16.23 -23.12 -2.27
CA SER A 15 -16.42 -21.94 -3.13
C SER A 15 -16.99 -20.70 -2.41
N ASN A 16 -17.55 -20.85 -1.20
CA ASN A 16 -18.10 -19.73 -0.42
C ASN A 16 -17.08 -18.98 0.44
N ILE A 17 -15.80 -19.35 0.42
CA ILE A 17 -14.74 -18.72 1.23
C ILE A 17 -13.78 -17.90 0.35
N SER A 18 -14.06 -17.78 -0.95
CA SER A 18 -13.22 -16.97 -1.84
C SER A 18 -13.49 -15.48 -1.61
N SER A 19 -12.82 -14.91 -0.63
CA SER A 19 -12.59 -13.47 -0.59
C SER A 19 -11.56 -13.16 -1.67
N ALA A 20 -11.97 -12.57 -2.78
CA ALA A 20 -11.04 -12.04 -3.76
C ALA A 20 -10.16 -11.00 -3.02
N HIS A 21 -8.90 -11.35 -2.79
CA HIS A 21 -7.97 -10.46 -2.12
C HIS A 21 -7.71 -9.27 -3.03
N TYR A 22 -8.27 -8.12 -2.67
CA TYR A 22 -7.86 -6.85 -3.27
C TYR A 22 -6.39 -6.64 -2.96
N PHE A 23 -5.61 -6.34 -4.01
CA PHE A 23 -4.25 -5.89 -3.85
C PHE A 23 -4.26 -4.59 -3.03
N SER A 24 -3.61 -4.60 -1.87
CA SER A 24 -3.60 -3.43 -1.00
C SER A 24 -2.72 -2.34 -1.60
N GLU A 25 -3.33 -1.22 -1.95
CA GLU A 25 -2.62 -0.11 -2.57
C GLU A 25 -3.09 1.25 -2.05
N SER A 26 -2.17 2.21 -2.05
CA SER A 26 -2.45 3.61 -1.78
C SER A 26 -1.58 4.52 -2.63
N TYR A 27 -1.97 5.78 -2.73
CA TYR A 27 -1.34 6.76 -3.60
C TYR A 27 -1.05 8.04 -2.84
N SER A 28 0.06 8.72 -3.16
CA SER A 28 0.27 10.09 -2.72
C SER A 28 0.82 10.96 -3.84
N ASN A 29 0.35 12.21 -3.87
CA ASN A 29 0.90 13.24 -4.73
C ASN A 29 1.51 14.33 -3.85
N TRP A 30 2.77 14.62 -4.09
CA TRP A 30 3.55 15.60 -3.37
C TRP A 30 3.92 16.75 -4.29
N ASN A 31 3.75 17.97 -3.82
CA ASN A 31 4.16 19.17 -4.55
C ASN A 31 5.08 20.00 -3.65
N ILE A 32 6.32 20.15 -4.09
CA ILE A 32 7.38 20.85 -3.37
C ILE A 32 7.62 22.19 -4.05
N VAL A 33 7.31 23.26 -3.36
CA VAL A 33 7.51 24.63 -3.83
C VAL A 33 8.22 25.43 -2.74
N ASN A 34 9.45 25.82 -3.00
CA ASN A 34 10.32 26.49 -2.02
C ASN A 34 10.46 25.64 -0.73
N ASN A 35 10.00 26.19 0.41
CA ASN A 35 10.03 25.55 1.71
C ASN A 35 8.73 24.83 2.09
N LYS A 36 7.68 24.90 1.24
CA LYS A 36 6.40 24.26 1.48
C LYS A 36 6.28 22.95 0.69
N ILE A 37 5.87 21.90 1.41
CA ILE A 37 5.62 20.57 0.86
C ILE A 37 4.15 20.25 1.10
N SER A 38 3.34 20.34 0.06
CA SER A 38 1.92 19.98 0.10
C SER A 38 1.71 18.58 -0.42
N ALA A 39 0.80 17.83 0.17
CA ALA A 39 0.53 16.46 -0.22
C ALA A 39 -0.96 16.10 -0.17
N THR A 40 -1.34 15.19 -1.04
CA THR A 40 -2.61 14.45 -0.97
C THR A 40 -2.29 12.96 -0.85
N PHE A 41 -2.93 12.29 0.08
CA PHE A 41 -2.89 10.83 0.23
C PHE A 41 -4.26 10.26 -0.11
N THR A 42 -4.30 9.22 -0.93
CA THR A 42 -5.55 8.60 -1.42
C THR A 42 -5.50 7.10 -1.20
N ILE A 43 -6.57 6.54 -0.63
CA ILE A 43 -6.72 5.13 -0.34
C ILE A 43 -8.16 4.68 -0.57
N LEU A 44 -8.36 3.45 -1.03
CA LEU A 44 -9.68 2.82 -1.05
C LEU A 44 -10.27 2.75 0.37
N LYS A 45 -11.55 3.09 0.52
CA LYS A 45 -12.24 3.00 1.82
C LYS A 45 -12.14 1.59 2.42
N LEU A 46 -12.29 0.57 1.57
CA LEU A 46 -12.15 -0.83 1.99
C LEU A 46 -10.79 -1.12 2.61
N GLU A 47 -9.71 -0.57 2.05
CA GLU A 47 -8.37 -0.74 2.62
C GLU A 47 -8.20 0.03 3.93
N ALA A 48 -8.78 1.21 4.01
CA ALA A 48 -8.76 2.01 5.24
C ALA A 48 -9.46 1.29 6.42
N THR A 49 -10.49 0.47 6.16
CA THR A 49 -11.18 -0.31 7.20
C THR A 49 -10.30 -1.38 7.86
N ARG A 50 -9.17 -1.76 7.26
CA ARG A 50 -8.21 -2.70 7.87
C ARG A 50 -7.68 -2.19 9.21
N VAL A 51 -7.62 -0.89 9.40
CA VAL A 51 -7.23 -0.25 10.67
C VAL A 51 -8.16 -0.65 11.81
N LEU A 52 -9.44 -0.90 11.52
CA LEU A 52 -10.42 -1.35 12.50
C LEU A 52 -10.18 -2.79 13.01
N GLN A 53 -9.24 -3.52 12.41
CA GLN A 53 -8.79 -4.83 12.90
C GLN A 53 -7.81 -4.69 14.08
N ILE A 54 -7.31 -3.48 14.33
CA ILE A 54 -6.47 -3.16 15.48
C ILE A 54 -7.39 -2.74 16.62
N ASP A 55 -7.37 -3.47 17.73
CA ASP A 55 -8.29 -3.31 18.87
C ASP A 55 -8.37 -1.85 19.36
N SER A 56 -7.24 -1.18 19.53
CA SER A 56 -7.19 0.21 19.99
C SER A 56 -7.93 1.19 19.08
N PHE A 57 -7.88 0.99 17.76
CA PHE A 57 -8.58 1.84 16.80
C PHE A 57 -10.05 1.45 16.64
N GLN A 58 -10.38 0.18 16.84
CA GLN A 58 -11.77 -0.26 16.90
C GLN A 58 -12.48 0.33 18.13
N GLU A 59 -11.83 0.34 19.29
CA GLU A 59 -12.34 0.95 20.52
C GLU A 59 -12.49 2.45 20.37
N LEU A 60 -11.48 3.16 19.86
CA LEU A 60 -11.52 4.59 19.58
C LEU A 60 -12.72 4.97 18.72
N GLY A 61 -12.99 4.22 17.65
CA GLY A 61 -14.15 4.47 16.79
C GLY A 61 -15.48 4.31 17.52
N LYS A 62 -15.59 3.37 18.50
CA LYS A 62 -16.81 3.16 19.29
C LYS A 62 -17.00 4.22 20.37
N GLU A 63 -15.94 4.55 21.10
CA GLU A 63 -15.98 5.50 22.21
C GLU A 63 -16.25 6.94 21.73
N GLU A 64 -15.55 7.38 20.70
CA GLU A 64 -15.68 8.73 20.16
C GLU A 64 -16.74 8.86 19.06
N LYS A 65 -17.39 7.75 18.66
CA LYS A 65 -18.38 7.69 17.57
C LYS A 65 -17.82 8.24 16.24
N LEU A 66 -16.55 7.96 15.97
CA LEU A 66 -15.87 8.38 14.75
C LEU A 66 -16.32 7.55 13.56
N SER A 67 -16.38 8.18 12.42
CA SER A 67 -16.51 7.48 11.13
C SER A 67 -15.23 6.68 10.81
N GLU A 68 -15.34 5.68 9.94
CA GLU A 68 -14.18 4.87 9.49
C GLU A 68 -13.04 5.74 8.95
N GLY A 69 -13.37 6.83 8.24
CA GLY A 69 -12.38 7.75 7.72
C GLY A 69 -11.67 8.54 8.82
N GLU A 70 -12.38 8.95 9.87
CA GLU A 70 -11.78 9.65 11.01
C GLU A 70 -10.89 8.73 11.83
N VAL A 71 -11.28 7.48 12.04
CA VAL A 71 -10.42 6.46 12.68
C VAL A 71 -9.16 6.25 11.83
N PHE A 72 -9.31 6.15 10.52
CA PHE A 72 -8.16 6.04 9.63
C PHE A 72 -7.25 7.28 9.69
N LEU A 73 -7.82 8.47 9.81
CA LEU A 73 -7.05 9.71 9.95
C LEU A 73 -6.18 9.72 11.22
N GLU A 74 -6.71 9.24 12.35
CA GLU A 74 -5.94 9.11 13.59
C GLU A 74 -4.81 8.07 13.47
N TYR A 75 -5.05 6.98 12.76
CA TYR A 75 -4.03 5.99 12.43
C TYR A 75 -2.94 6.57 11.51
N PHE A 76 -3.34 7.41 10.53
CA PHE A 76 -2.48 7.99 9.51
C PHE A 76 -1.48 9.00 10.07
N LYS A 77 -1.93 9.92 10.93
CA LYS A 77 -1.15 11.08 11.43
C LYS A 77 0.26 10.73 11.92
N PRO A 78 0.49 9.72 12.78
CA PRO A 78 1.83 9.41 13.28
C PRO A 78 2.71 8.64 12.27
N ARG A 79 2.14 8.14 11.17
CA ARG A 79 2.79 7.23 10.23
C ARG A 79 3.37 7.89 9.00
N ILE A 80 3.14 9.20 8.87
CA ILE A 80 3.69 9.99 7.78
C ILE A 80 4.50 11.14 8.34
N SER A 81 5.67 11.39 7.77
CA SER A 81 6.52 12.50 8.17
C SER A 81 7.48 12.92 7.07
N VAL A 82 7.91 14.17 7.14
CA VAL A 82 8.92 14.74 6.24
C VAL A 82 10.10 15.19 7.08
N LEU A 83 11.28 14.79 6.64
CA LEU A 83 12.55 15.22 7.22
C LEU A 83 13.30 16.07 6.21
N ASN A 84 14.03 17.03 6.71
CA ASN A 84 14.97 17.84 5.96
C ASN A 84 16.33 17.77 6.64
N SER A 85 17.32 17.21 5.96
CA SER A 85 18.67 16.99 6.53
C SER A 85 18.64 16.31 7.91
N GLY A 86 17.71 15.34 8.09
CA GLY A 86 17.54 14.59 9.34
C GLY A 86 16.61 15.24 10.38
N ASN A 87 16.26 16.52 10.25
CA ASN A 87 15.34 17.22 11.15
C ASN A 87 13.89 17.12 10.65
N LYS A 88 12.93 16.93 11.55
CA LYS A 88 11.51 16.92 11.16
C LYS A 88 11.06 18.30 10.71
N CYS A 89 10.40 18.35 9.56
CA CYS A 89 9.68 19.54 9.11
C CYS A 89 8.46 19.80 10.00
N SER A 90 8.13 21.07 10.21
CA SER A 90 6.92 21.45 10.94
C SER A 90 5.67 21.21 10.11
N ILE A 91 4.58 20.85 10.77
CA ILE A 91 3.28 20.71 10.10
C ILE A 91 2.74 22.11 9.86
N ASP A 92 2.40 22.43 8.60
CA ASP A 92 1.73 23.68 8.21
C ASP A 92 0.21 23.50 8.20
N THR A 93 -0.26 22.49 7.50
CA THR A 93 -1.67 22.07 7.51
C THR A 93 -1.77 20.67 8.08
N GLN A 94 -2.57 20.52 9.13
CA GLN A 94 -2.82 19.21 9.74
C GLN A 94 -3.50 18.29 8.72
N PRO A 95 -3.19 16.98 8.74
CA PRO A 95 -3.91 16.01 7.92
C PRO A 95 -5.42 16.08 8.16
N THR A 96 -6.18 16.30 7.09
CA THR A 96 -7.64 16.40 7.11
C THR A 96 -8.25 15.59 5.97
N LEU A 97 -9.41 14.98 6.24
CA LEU A 97 -10.21 14.34 5.22
C LEU A 97 -10.85 15.39 4.33
N VAL A 98 -10.71 15.22 3.02
CA VAL A 98 -11.36 16.08 2.03
C VAL A 98 -12.33 15.29 1.18
N ALA A 99 -13.31 15.98 0.59
CA ALA A 99 -14.25 15.38 -0.34
C ALA A 99 -13.49 14.84 -1.56
N GLY A 100 -13.60 13.55 -1.79
CA GLY A 100 -12.93 12.83 -2.87
C GLY A 100 -13.91 11.97 -3.66
N LYS A 101 -13.37 11.03 -4.45
CA LYS A 101 -14.18 10.03 -5.15
C LYS A 101 -14.91 9.15 -4.13
N LYS A 102 -16.14 8.73 -4.44
CA LYS A 102 -17.03 8.00 -3.53
C LYS A 102 -16.38 6.79 -2.84
N GLU A 103 -15.47 6.10 -3.53
CA GLU A 103 -14.84 4.86 -3.06
C GLU A 103 -13.51 5.08 -2.34
N TYR A 104 -13.02 6.32 -2.30
CA TYR A 104 -11.72 6.66 -1.74
C TYR A 104 -11.85 7.61 -0.56
N HIS A 105 -10.94 7.48 0.40
CA HIS A 105 -10.58 8.53 1.33
C HIS A 105 -9.41 9.32 0.76
N THR A 106 -9.52 10.64 0.81
CA THR A 106 -8.44 11.55 0.43
C THR A 106 -8.11 12.41 1.64
N ILE A 107 -6.81 12.47 1.98
CA ILE A 107 -6.29 13.26 3.09
C ILE A 107 -5.36 14.33 2.51
N GLU A 108 -5.58 15.58 2.85
CA GLU A 108 -4.72 16.71 2.49
C GLU A 108 -3.94 17.19 3.70
N PHE A 109 -2.69 17.53 3.50
CA PHE A 109 -1.79 18.02 4.54
C PHE A 109 -0.60 18.76 3.92
N SER A 110 0.11 19.54 4.73
CA SER A 110 1.34 20.19 4.29
C SER A 110 2.36 20.35 5.41
N TYR A 111 3.62 20.45 5.01
CA TYR A 111 4.75 20.69 5.87
C TYR A 111 5.49 21.95 5.45
N LEU A 112 6.12 22.63 6.41
CA LEU A 112 7.12 23.65 6.19
C LEU A 112 8.49 23.10 6.61
N CYS A 113 9.42 23.12 5.66
CA CYS A 113 10.80 22.73 5.88
C CYS A 113 11.69 23.95 5.70
N ASP A 114 12.73 24.08 6.53
CA ASP A 114 13.76 25.09 6.27
C ASP A 114 14.40 24.85 4.90
N ALA A 115 14.85 25.91 4.26
CA ALA A 115 15.45 25.82 2.93
C ALA A 115 16.64 24.85 2.93
N SER A 116 16.48 23.71 2.31
CA SER A 116 17.52 22.69 2.24
C SER A 116 17.30 21.75 1.07
N ASN A 117 18.35 21.01 0.76
CA ASN A 117 18.46 20.19 -0.42
C ASN A 117 18.13 18.71 -0.18
N SER A 118 18.04 18.26 1.08
CA SER A 118 17.89 16.83 1.41
C SER A 118 16.54 16.52 2.04
N ILE A 119 15.52 16.37 1.22
CA ILE A 119 14.17 15.99 1.66
C ILE A 119 14.03 14.46 1.67
N LYS A 120 13.60 13.92 2.83
CA LYS A 120 13.23 12.53 3.02
C LYS A 120 11.77 12.45 3.45
N ILE A 121 10.94 11.80 2.65
CA ILE A 121 9.55 11.48 2.98
C ILE A 121 9.53 10.07 3.57
N ILE A 122 8.89 9.90 4.73
CA ILE A 122 8.68 8.60 5.37
C ILE A 122 7.18 8.33 5.36
N ASN A 123 6.80 7.15 4.86
CA ASN A 123 5.43 6.70 4.83
C ASN A 123 5.35 5.25 5.33
N ASN A 124 4.85 5.08 6.55
CA ASN A 124 4.68 3.77 7.19
C ASN A 124 3.20 3.33 7.21
N VAL A 125 2.33 4.02 6.44
CA VAL A 125 0.88 3.77 6.44
C VAL A 125 0.60 2.38 5.85
N LEU A 126 -0.14 1.55 6.58
CA LEU A 126 -0.59 0.19 6.28
C LEU A 126 0.49 -0.90 6.21
N PHE A 127 1.76 -0.59 6.18
CA PHE A 127 2.81 -1.60 6.10
C PHE A 127 2.90 -2.49 7.36
N ASP A 128 2.43 -2.00 8.51
CA ASP A 128 2.32 -2.76 9.75
C ASP A 128 1.14 -3.75 9.76
N ILE A 129 0.13 -3.52 8.93
CA ILE A 129 -1.09 -4.34 8.85
C ILE A 129 -1.06 -5.25 7.62
N ALA A 130 -0.51 -4.77 6.50
CA ALA A 130 -0.49 -5.46 5.23
C ALA A 130 0.93 -5.45 4.62
N GLN A 131 1.69 -6.52 4.81
CA GLN A 131 3.07 -6.62 4.29
C GLN A 131 3.16 -6.58 2.76
N SER A 132 2.08 -6.98 2.06
CA SER A 132 1.95 -6.90 0.61
C SER A 132 1.47 -5.53 0.11
N HIS A 133 1.27 -4.56 1.03
CA HIS A 133 0.87 -3.21 0.64
C HIS A 133 1.90 -2.54 -0.26
N VAL A 134 1.41 -1.87 -1.30
CA VAL A 134 2.23 -1.04 -2.19
C VAL A 134 1.70 0.39 -2.14
N HIS A 135 2.60 1.33 -1.87
CA HIS A 135 2.28 2.74 -1.91
C HIS A 135 2.98 3.42 -3.09
N LEU A 136 2.22 4.09 -3.95
CA LEU A 136 2.75 4.81 -5.11
C LEU A 136 2.85 6.30 -4.78
N SER A 137 4.08 6.80 -4.69
CA SER A 137 4.40 8.21 -4.45
C SER A 137 4.76 8.92 -5.74
N ARG A 138 4.06 9.99 -6.05
CA ARG A 138 4.38 10.91 -7.14
C ARG A 138 4.78 12.25 -6.55
N ILE A 139 6.00 12.71 -6.86
CA ILE A 139 6.57 13.91 -6.32
C ILE A 139 6.86 14.89 -7.45
N LYS A 140 6.32 16.10 -7.35
CA LYS A 140 6.62 17.20 -8.24
C LYS A 140 7.52 18.21 -7.53
N LYS A 141 8.70 18.48 -8.11
CA LYS A 141 9.64 19.49 -7.65
C LYS A 141 10.27 20.18 -8.87
N ASP A 142 10.27 21.50 -8.92
CA ASP A 142 10.97 22.30 -9.94
C ASP A 142 10.68 21.85 -11.39
N ASN A 143 9.41 21.62 -11.75
CA ASN A 143 8.95 21.08 -13.04
C ASN A 143 9.37 19.62 -13.34
N GLN A 144 10.10 18.97 -12.47
CA GLN A 144 10.40 17.55 -12.58
C GLN A 144 9.35 16.72 -11.82
N ILE A 145 9.07 15.54 -12.35
CA ILE A 145 8.15 14.59 -11.72
C ILE A 145 8.94 13.32 -11.45
N PHE A 146 8.89 12.88 -10.20
CA PHE A 146 9.48 11.63 -9.74
C PHE A 146 8.38 10.69 -9.26
N GLU A 147 8.52 9.42 -9.58
CA GLU A 147 7.59 8.40 -9.11
C GLU A 147 8.38 7.30 -8.41
N LYS A 148 7.90 6.87 -7.25
CA LYS A 148 8.49 5.79 -6.48
C LYS A 148 7.40 4.90 -5.89
N ALA A 149 7.54 3.58 -6.08
CA ALA A 149 6.78 2.59 -5.33
C ALA A 149 7.48 2.31 -4.01
N LEU A 150 6.71 2.34 -2.91
CA LEU A 150 7.14 1.99 -1.56
C LEU A 150 6.57 0.62 -1.20
N PHE A 151 7.36 -0.16 -0.47
CA PHE A 151 7.07 -1.52 -0.05
C PHE A 151 7.38 -1.68 1.44
N TYR A 152 7.01 -2.79 2.03
CA TYR A 152 7.25 -3.10 3.43
C TYR A 152 8.71 -2.89 3.87
N ASN A 153 9.67 -3.22 3.02
CA ASN A 153 11.11 -3.09 3.27
C ASN A 153 11.74 -1.78 2.76
N ASP A 154 10.98 -0.92 2.06
CA ASP A 154 11.42 0.39 1.55
C ASP A 154 10.28 1.41 1.64
N GLN A 155 10.16 2.05 2.78
CA GLN A 155 9.06 2.96 3.15
C GLN A 155 9.48 4.45 3.05
N THR A 156 10.55 4.75 2.32
CA THR A 156 11.10 6.10 2.28
C THR A 156 11.38 6.60 0.87
N VAL A 157 11.17 7.90 0.65
CA VAL A 157 11.60 8.59 -0.56
C VAL A 157 12.70 9.59 -0.19
N LEU A 158 13.86 9.47 -0.83
CA LEU A 158 14.96 10.43 -0.73
C LEU A 158 15.05 11.20 -2.03
N LEU A 159 14.78 12.51 -2.01
CA LEU A 159 14.75 13.32 -3.22
C LEU A 159 16.11 13.45 -3.92
N GLU A 160 17.20 13.50 -3.17
CA GLU A 160 18.56 13.54 -3.75
C GLU A 160 18.86 12.34 -4.63
N LYS A 161 18.44 11.15 -4.19
CA LYS A 161 18.68 9.91 -4.93
C LYS A 161 17.80 9.76 -6.17
N LEU A 162 16.69 10.49 -6.26
CA LEU A 162 15.81 10.42 -7.43
C LEU A 162 16.40 11.17 -8.64
N SER A 163 17.26 12.17 -8.40
CA SER A 163 17.94 12.92 -9.47
C SER A 163 19.18 12.22 -10.05
N GLU A 164 19.74 11.24 -9.33
CA GLU A 164 21.02 10.61 -9.70
C GLU A 164 20.90 9.23 -10.36
N SER A 165 19.73 8.57 -10.33
CA SER A 165 19.66 7.17 -10.74
C SER A 165 18.30 6.71 -11.27
N GLU A 166 18.00 6.95 -12.54
CA GLU A 166 16.90 6.22 -13.19
C GLU A 166 17.21 4.72 -13.36
N GLU A 167 18.48 4.34 -13.61
CA GLU A 167 18.85 2.94 -13.89
C GLU A 167 18.94 2.05 -12.64
N THR A 168 19.43 2.56 -11.50
CA THR A 168 19.56 1.75 -10.27
C THR A 168 18.23 1.51 -9.56
N ASN A 169 17.24 2.37 -9.80
CA ASN A 169 15.91 2.25 -9.19
C ASN A 169 15.05 1.14 -9.85
N PHE A 170 15.26 0.83 -11.13
CA PHE A 170 14.48 -0.19 -11.83
C PHE A 170 14.71 -1.59 -11.25
N LEU A 171 15.95 -2.01 -11.07
CA LEU A 171 16.27 -3.35 -10.55
C LEU A 171 15.82 -3.52 -9.10
N SER A 172 15.99 -2.50 -8.26
CA SER A 172 15.52 -2.54 -6.87
C SER A 172 13.99 -2.56 -6.81
N SER A 173 13.31 -1.78 -7.63
CA SER A 173 11.85 -1.80 -7.75
C SER A 173 11.36 -3.15 -8.26
N LEU A 174 11.98 -3.72 -9.28
CA LEU A 174 11.65 -5.04 -9.81
C LEU A 174 11.80 -6.14 -8.74
N SER A 175 12.91 -6.12 -8.00
CA SER A 175 13.13 -7.04 -6.88
C SER A 175 12.05 -6.94 -5.81
N ASN A 176 11.65 -5.71 -5.45
CA ASN A 176 10.60 -5.45 -4.47
C ASN A 176 9.21 -5.89 -4.96
N PHE A 177 8.90 -5.68 -6.25
CA PHE A 177 7.67 -6.19 -6.85
C PHE A 177 7.62 -7.71 -6.85
N ILE A 178 8.74 -8.38 -7.21
CA ILE A 178 8.84 -9.85 -7.17
C ILE A 178 8.65 -10.35 -5.73
N TYR A 179 9.32 -9.74 -4.76
CA TYR A 179 9.18 -10.10 -3.35
C TYR A 179 7.73 -9.93 -2.86
N SER A 180 7.13 -8.76 -3.12
CA SER A 180 5.74 -8.49 -2.76
C SER A 180 4.77 -9.47 -3.41
N GLY A 181 4.99 -9.82 -4.70
CA GLY A 181 4.19 -10.82 -5.41
C GLY A 181 4.32 -12.22 -4.80
N ILE A 182 5.53 -12.63 -4.43
CA ILE A 182 5.76 -13.93 -3.76
C ILE A 182 5.03 -13.98 -2.41
N ILE A 183 5.18 -12.95 -1.58
CA ILE A 183 4.48 -12.87 -0.28
C ILE A 183 2.96 -12.91 -0.50
N HIS A 184 2.45 -12.16 -1.46
CA HIS A 184 1.02 -12.16 -1.80
C HIS A 184 0.50 -13.56 -2.14
N ILE A 185 1.21 -14.29 -3.00
CA ILE A 185 0.84 -15.67 -3.38
C ILE A 185 0.92 -16.61 -2.18
N LEU A 186 1.97 -16.51 -1.36
CA LEU A 186 2.18 -17.41 -0.22
C LEU A 186 1.23 -17.13 0.95
N THR A 187 0.73 -15.91 1.09
CA THR A 187 -0.24 -15.54 2.14
C THR A 187 -1.68 -15.72 1.71
N GLY A 188 -1.95 -15.80 0.39
CA GLY A 188 -3.28 -16.05 -0.17
C GLY A 188 -3.64 -17.55 -0.19
N LEU A 189 -4.47 -18.00 0.75
CA LEU A 189 -4.93 -19.40 0.80
C LEU A 189 -5.62 -19.86 -0.49
N ASP A 190 -6.36 -18.99 -1.14
CA ASP A 190 -7.02 -19.21 -2.43
C ASP A 190 -6.00 -19.48 -3.55
N HIS A 191 -4.91 -18.72 -3.60
CA HIS A 191 -3.81 -18.95 -4.54
C HIS A 191 -3.13 -20.30 -4.30
N LEU A 192 -2.88 -20.64 -3.03
CA LEU A 192 -2.28 -21.93 -2.69
C LEU A 192 -3.19 -23.11 -3.03
N VAL A 193 -4.50 -23.01 -2.78
CA VAL A 193 -5.49 -24.04 -3.15
C VAL A 193 -5.60 -24.15 -4.66
N PHE A 194 -5.61 -23.03 -5.39
CA PHE A 194 -5.62 -23.01 -6.85
C PHE A 194 -4.37 -23.68 -7.43
N LEU A 195 -3.18 -23.33 -6.94
CA LEU A 195 -1.92 -23.96 -7.36
C LEU A 195 -1.90 -25.45 -7.06
N LEU A 196 -2.37 -25.85 -5.87
CA LEU A 196 -2.48 -27.27 -5.52
C LEU A 196 -3.42 -28.00 -6.47
N GLY A 197 -4.55 -27.39 -6.83
CA GLY A 197 -5.48 -27.94 -7.83
C GLY A 197 -4.83 -28.11 -9.20
N LEU A 198 -4.05 -27.13 -9.64
CA LEU A 198 -3.27 -27.23 -10.89
C LEU A 198 -2.23 -28.37 -10.82
N PHE A 199 -1.48 -28.50 -9.73
CA PHE A 199 -0.51 -29.59 -9.56
C PHE A 199 -1.14 -30.98 -9.60
N ILE A 200 -2.36 -31.14 -9.11
CA ILE A 200 -3.09 -32.41 -9.14
C ILE A 200 -3.60 -32.72 -10.55
N LEU A 201 -3.99 -31.70 -11.32
CA LEU A 201 -4.55 -31.84 -12.67
C LEU A 201 -3.51 -32.06 -13.75
N VAL A 202 -2.31 -31.48 -13.57
CA VAL A 202 -1.25 -31.46 -14.58
C VAL A 202 -0.33 -32.66 -14.43
N LYS A 203 -0.23 -33.50 -15.45
CA LYS A 203 0.62 -34.71 -15.46
C LYS A 203 2.10 -34.42 -15.72
N ASN A 204 2.43 -33.29 -16.36
CA ASN A 204 3.79 -32.90 -16.75
C ASN A 204 4.04 -31.41 -16.53
N PHE A 205 5.22 -31.05 -16.02
CA PHE A 205 5.65 -29.67 -15.78
C PHE A 205 5.56 -28.75 -17.02
N LYS A 206 5.72 -29.32 -18.24
CA LYS A 206 5.54 -28.58 -19.49
C LYS A 206 4.10 -28.11 -19.73
N GLN A 207 3.11 -28.89 -19.27
CA GLN A 207 1.69 -28.52 -19.36
C GLN A 207 1.34 -27.41 -18.36
N LEU A 208 2.01 -27.35 -17.21
CA LEU A 208 1.85 -26.29 -16.24
C LEU A 208 2.27 -24.93 -16.83
N LEU A 209 3.41 -24.89 -17.54
CA LEU A 209 3.91 -23.68 -18.22
C LEU A 209 3.01 -23.18 -19.36
N PHE A 210 2.16 -24.03 -19.90
CA PHE A 210 1.21 -23.66 -20.97
C PHE A 210 -0.14 -23.14 -20.43
N VAL A 211 -0.43 -23.36 -19.14
CA VAL A 211 -1.71 -23.00 -18.49
C VAL A 211 -1.56 -21.72 -17.66
N ILE A 212 -0.34 -21.34 -17.30
CA ILE A 212 0.01 -20.09 -16.62
C ILE A 212 0.47 -19.07 -17.65
#